data_ba738de2ee4de38a91e105bbdfe5f711
#
_entry.id   ba738de2ee4de38a91e105bbdfe5f711
#
_cell.length_a   1.000
_cell.length_b   1.000
_cell.length_c   1.000
_cell.angle_alpha   90.00
_cell.angle_beta   90.00
_cell.angle_gamma   90.00
#
_symmetry.space_group_name_H-M   'P 1'
#
loop_
_entity.id
_entity.type
_entity.pdbx_description
1 polymer ?
#
loop_
_entity_poly.entity_id
_entity_poly.type
_entity_poly.pdbx_seq_one_letter_code
_entity_poly.pdbx_strand_id
1 'polypeptide(L)'
;MIPTIKGLIGVSCISLVPVVGCGEMGFQRHTIDAFPAGYQLAVADLNGDGRLDVVALSTEANRVDWYENPTWKRHPIAQTTRNIDIALHDIDGDRSPEIALASGFYFSESNRGGEIQWLDQPTEPDALWPIHAIAVDPVTHRLRWGDLDGDGRSELVHAPLFGRGSRGALDPKPAHLWVFRIPRDPRTGPWEPWKIDETLTVLHGIHVADLDGDGRAEILTASFEGIHRFDCEGKGESARWTRLQISSGAEPRDQKPGAARGSSEVAPGKLGPDRTFIAAIEPWHGNQVVVYTPAGNDKPWNRRVLDDTLKEGHALVVADLDGDGADEIVAGWRAGEGGLAIYDSPDGSGERWERTPLDRGIAVEGAVAADINGDGRLDLVAIAGRSNLLVWFENLGPKRK
;
A
#
# COMPACT_ATOMS: atom_id res chain seq x y z
N MET A 1 -3.27 62.35 49.06
CA MET A 1 -4.09 61.80 47.98
C MET A 1 -3.23 60.69 47.30
N ILE A 2 -3.54 59.45 47.58
CA ILE A 2 -2.85 58.27 47.03
C ILE A 2 -3.86 57.58 46.11
N PRO A 3 -3.60 57.35 44.84
CA PRO A 3 -4.51 56.57 43.98
C PRO A 3 -4.33 55.07 44.16
N THR A 4 -5.42 54.40 44.37
CA THR A 4 -5.61 52.98 44.54
C THR A 4 -5.49 52.29 43.17
N ILE A 5 -4.53 51.37 43.02
CA ILE A 5 -4.41 50.46 41.83
C ILE A 5 -5.32 49.28 42.06
N LYS A 6 -6.35 49.11 41.21
CA LYS A 6 -7.16 47.89 41.13
C LYS A 6 -6.43 46.88 40.25
N GLY A 7 -5.98 45.81 40.84
CA GLY A 7 -5.45 44.65 40.10
C GLY A 7 -6.59 43.89 39.44
N LEU A 8 -6.53 43.73 38.11
CA LEU A 8 -7.33 42.74 37.35
C LEU A 8 -6.68 41.36 37.48
N ILE A 9 -7.38 40.45 38.12
CA ILE A 9 -7.05 39.02 38.08
C ILE A 9 -7.64 38.48 36.80
N GLY A 10 -6.79 38.24 35.82
CA GLY A 10 -7.17 37.50 34.60
C GLY A 10 -7.36 36.02 34.91
N VAL A 11 -8.59 35.54 34.89
CA VAL A 11 -8.91 34.13 34.92
C VAL A 11 -8.64 33.57 33.52
N SER A 12 -7.54 32.84 33.36
CA SER A 12 -7.27 32.07 32.15
C SER A 12 -8.21 30.88 32.11
N CYS A 13 -9.25 30.94 31.29
CA CYS A 13 -10.04 29.77 30.93
C CYS A 13 -9.20 28.84 30.11
N ILE A 14 -8.67 27.79 30.72
CA ILE A 14 -8.17 26.61 30.01
C ILE A 14 -9.40 25.91 29.45
N SER A 15 -9.68 26.10 28.18
CA SER A 15 -10.64 25.25 27.45
C SER A 15 -10.07 23.83 27.38
N LEU A 16 -10.56 22.97 28.27
CA LEU A 16 -10.44 21.52 28.11
C LEU A 16 -11.25 21.16 26.85
N VAL A 17 -10.54 20.92 25.76
CA VAL A 17 -11.11 20.21 24.61
C VAL A 17 -11.41 18.81 25.14
N PRO A 18 -12.66 18.34 25.12
CA PRO A 18 -12.95 16.97 25.51
C PRO A 18 -12.19 16.06 24.54
N VAL A 19 -11.29 15.22 25.05
CA VAL A 19 -10.79 14.05 24.35
C VAL A 19 -12.03 13.15 24.18
N VAL A 20 -12.63 13.19 23.00
CA VAL A 20 -13.67 12.23 22.61
C VAL A 20 -12.95 10.90 22.47
N GLY A 21 -13.07 10.07 23.49
CA GLY A 21 -12.58 8.71 23.41
C GLY A 21 -13.23 8.03 22.20
N CYS A 22 -12.43 7.42 21.33
CA CYS A 22 -12.85 6.72 20.14
C CYS A 22 -13.97 5.73 20.52
N GLY A 23 -15.18 5.95 20.01
CA GLY A 23 -16.26 4.97 20.09
C GLY A 23 -15.93 3.85 19.08
N GLU A 24 -16.24 2.60 19.42
CA GLU A 24 -16.07 1.46 18.51
C GLU A 24 -16.64 1.80 17.13
N MET A 25 -15.80 1.83 16.08
CA MET A 25 -16.22 2.12 14.70
C MET A 25 -17.20 1.06 14.21
N GLY A 26 -18.21 1.47 13.48
CA GLY A 26 -19.16 0.58 12.82
C GLY A 26 -18.80 0.38 11.37
N PHE A 27 -18.79 -0.87 10.90
CA PHE A 27 -18.63 -1.16 9.47
C PHE A 27 -19.74 -2.08 8.99
N GLN A 28 -20.19 -1.87 7.73
CA GLN A 28 -21.13 -2.73 7.04
C GLN A 28 -20.49 -3.31 5.79
N ARG A 29 -20.44 -4.64 5.68
CA ARG A 29 -19.88 -5.32 4.52
C ARG A 29 -20.89 -5.36 3.38
N HIS A 30 -20.42 -5.01 2.19
CA HIS A 30 -21.12 -5.12 0.91
C HIS A 30 -20.27 -5.98 -0.04
N THR A 31 -20.95 -6.80 -0.85
CA THR A 31 -20.30 -7.58 -1.90
C THR A 31 -20.39 -6.82 -3.22
N ILE A 32 -19.24 -6.60 -3.86
CA ILE A 32 -19.18 -6.02 -5.22
C ILE A 32 -19.38 -7.13 -6.24
N ASP A 33 -18.56 -8.20 -6.19
CA ASP A 33 -18.65 -9.34 -7.11
C ASP A 33 -18.08 -10.62 -6.50
N ALA A 34 -18.43 -11.75 -7.10
CA ALA A 34 -17.72 -13.02 -6.96
C ALA A 34 -16.45 -12.98 -7.85
N PHE A 35 -15.27 -12.78 -7.26
CA PHE A 35 -14.02 -12.54 -7.99
C PHE A 35 -12.99 -13.65 -7.75
N PRO A 36 -12.93 -14.67 -8.63
CA PRO A 36 -12.06 -15.83 -8.44
C PRO A 36 -10.57 -15.47 -8.53
N ALA A 37 -9.77 -16.03 -7.62
CA ALA A 37 -8.32 -15.85 -7.56
C ALA A 37 -7.90 -14.37 -7.62
N GLY A 38 -8.70 -13.49 -7.01
CA GLY A 38 -8.38 -12.06 -6.91
C GLY A 38 -7.12 -11.84 -6.07
N TYR A 39 -6.28 -10.87 -6.46
CA TYR A 39 -5.01 -10.66 -5.78
C TYR A 39 -4.76 -9.20 -5.40
N GLN A 40 -4.91 -8.27 -6.33
CA GLN A 40 -4.75 -6.84 -6.06
C GLN A 40 -5.92 -6.04 -6.61
N LEU A 41 -6.10 -4.86 -6.03
CA LEU A 41 -7.13 -3.91 -6.39
C LEU A 41 -6.60 -2.47 -6.29
N ALA A 42 -7.26 -1.56 -6.99
CA ALA A 42 -7.02 -0.12 -6.89
C ALA A 42 -8.35 0.62 -7.06
N VAL A 43 -8.38 1.90 -6.70
CA VAL A 43 -9.58 2.74 -6.81
C VAL A 43 -9.23 4.05 -7.51
N ALA A 44 -10.08 4.47 -8.43
CA ALA A 44 -10.03 5.78 -9.08
C ALA A 44 -11.39 6.09 -9.72
N ASP A 45 -11.64 7.35 -10.03
CA ASP A 45 -12.76 7.77 -10.88
C ASP A 45 -12.37 7.53 -12.35
N LEU A 46 -12.81 6.40 -12.91
CA LEU A 46 -12.45 5.99 -14.27
C LEU A 46 -13.39 6.56 -15.35
N ASN A 47 -14.59 6.93 -14.98
CA ASN A 47 -15.59 7.44 -15.93
C ASN A 47 -15.82 8.95 -15.84
N GLY A 48 -15.14 9.65 -14.91
CA GLY A 48 -15.23 11.10 -14.72
C GLY A 48 -16.53 11.56 -14.07
N ASP A 49 -17.24 10.68 -13.33
CA ASP A 49 -18.52 11.01 -12.69
C ASP A 49 -18.35 11.56 -11.25
N GLY A 50 -17.12 11.62 -10.75
CA GLY A 50 -16.76 12.10 -9.42
C GLY A 50 -16.86 11.05 -8.33
N ARG A 51 -17.07 9.77 -8.66
CA ARG A 51 -17.09 8.64 -7.72
C ARG A 51 -15.91 7.73 -7.98
N LEU A 52 -15.42 7.09 -6.93
CA LEU A 52 -14.33 6.15 -7.06
C LEU A 52 -14.87 4.78 -7.49
N ASP A 53 -14.39 4.31 -8.63
CA ASP A 53 -14.60 2.96 -9.15
C ASP A 53 -13.54 2.01 -8.58
N VAL A 54 -13.78 0.70 -8.70
CA VAL A 54 -12.85 -0.32 -8.23
C VAL A 54 -12.26 -1.08 -9.41
N VAL A 55 -10.94 -1.09 -9.53
CA VAL A 55 -10.19 -1.98 -10.44
C VAL A 55 -9.72 -3.20 -9.68
N ALA A 56 -9.91 -4.40 -10.24
CA ALA A 56 -9.48 -5.64 -9.62
C ALA A 56 -8.78 -6.56 -10.63
N LEU A 57 -7.71 -7.22 -10.21
CA LEU A 57 -7.02 -8.23 -11.01
C LEU A 57 -7.11 -9.62 -10.39
N SER A 58 -7.10 -10.62 -11.27
CA SER A 58 -7.01 -12.03 -10.91
C SER A 58 -5.72 -12.64 -11.42
N THR A 59 -5.03 -13.41 -10.58
CA THR A 59 -3.79 -14.10 -10.95
C THR A 59 -4.02 -15.34 -11.82
N GLU A 60 -5.12 -16.05 -11.63
CA GLU A 60 -5.39 -17.33 -12.30
C GLU A 60 -6.53 -17.25 -13.32
N ALA A 61 -7.50 -16.36 -13.12
CA ALA A 61 -8.61 -16.18 -14.06
C ALA A 61 -8.24 -15.30 -15.27
N ASN A 62 -6.98 -14.83 -15.37
CA ASN A 62 -6.44 -14.08 -16.51
C ASN A 62 -7.28 -12.85 -16.86
N ARG A 63 -7.71 -12.10 -15.87
CA ARG A 63 -8.58 -10.93 -16.08
C ARG A 63 -8.15 -9.75 -15.22
N VAL A 64 -8.35 -8.56 -15.76
CA VAL A 64 -8.38 -7.27 -15.08
C VAL A 64 -9.69 -6.63 -15.46
N ASP A 65 -10.48 -6.27 -14.45
CA ASP A 65 -11.79 -5.64 -14.65
C ASP A 65 -11.92 -4.39 -13.79
N TRP A 66 -12.81 -3.47 -14.17
CA TRP A 66 -13.25 -2.41 -13.29
C TRP A 66 -14.76 -2.48 -13.03
N TYR A 67 -15.17 -1.93 -11.91
CA TYR A 67 -16.54 -1.96 -11.41
C TYR A 67 -17.02 -0.54 -11.18
N GLU A 68 -17.99 -0.13 -11.97
CA GLU A 68 -18.59 1.21 -11.97
C GLU A 68 -19.42 1.45 -10.72
N ASN A 69 -19.05 2.40 -9.91
CA ASN A 69 -19.78 2.82 -8.71
C ASN A 69 -20.92 3.80 -9.09
N PRO A 70 -22.17 3.67 -8.57
CA PRO A 70 -22.59 2.77 -7.49
C PRO A 70 -23.26 1.48 -7.98
N THR A 71 -23.28 1.24 -9.27
CA THR A 71 -24.02 0.13 -9.88
C THR A 71 -23.30 -1.20 -9.76
N TRP A 72 -21.98 -1.16 -9.55
CA TRP A 72 -21.05 -2.29 -9.59
C TRP A 72 -21.13 -3.07 -10.91
N LYS A 73 -21.53 -2.36 -11.98
CA LYS A 73 -21.46 -2.93 -13.32
C LYS A 73 -20.00 -3.23 -13.66
N ARG A 74 -19.75 -4.47 -14.08
CA ARG A 74 -18.43 -4.91 -14.47
C ARG A 74 -18.11 -4.52 -15.90
N HIS A 75 -16.92 -3.97 -16.11
CA HIS A 75 -16.33 -3.66 -17.39
C HIS A 75 -14.98 -4.37 -17.56
N PRO A 76 -14.73 -5.09 -18.66
CA PRO A 76 -13.46 -5.76 -18.88
C PRO A 76 -12.36 -4.75 -19.26
N ILE A 77 -11.19 -4.85 -18.65
CA ILE A 77 -10.03 -4.06 -19.03
C ILE A 77 -9.06 -4.88 -19.87
N ALA A 78 -8.60 -6.03 -19.38
CA ALA A 78 -7.62 -6.84 -20.08
C ALA A 78 -7.76 -8.34 -19.75
N GLN A 79 -7.26 -9.18 -20.66
CA GLN A 79 -7.16 -10.63 -20.52
C GLN A 79 -5.69 -11.07 -20.54
N THR A 80 -4.91 -10.54 -19.63
CA THR A 80 -3.50 -10.89 -19.43
C THR A 80 -3.35 -12.04 -18.45
N THR A 81 -2.22 -12.76 -18.54
CA THR A 81 -2.02 -13.98 -17.77
C THR A 81 -1.16 -13.74 -16.53
N ARG A 82 -1.51 -14.40 -15.40
CA ARG A 82 -0.75 -14.34 -14.16
C ARG A 82 -0.48 -12.91 -13.71
N ASN A 83 -1.55 -12.13 -13.66
CA ASN A 83 -1.51 -10.76 -13.19
C ASN A 83 -1.14 -10.73 -11.71
N ILE A 84 -0.37 -9.73 -11.28
CA ILE A 84 0.13 -9.71 -9.90
C ILE A 84 -0.02 -8.35 -9.23
N ASP A 85 0.12 -7.23 -9.93
CA ASP A 85 -0.07 -5.91 -9.34
C ASP A 85 -0.55 -4.88 -10.37
N ILE A 86 -1.23 -3.84 -9.87
CA ILE A 86 -1.70 -2.68 -10.64
C ILE A 86 -1.41 -1.39 -9.89
N ALA A 87 -1.14 -0.33 -10.65
CA ALA A 87 -0.99 1.03 -10.13
C ALA A 87 -1.61 2.02 -11.12
N LEU A 88 -2.50 2.88 -10.63
CA LEU A 88 -3.23 3.85 -11.45
C LEU A 88 -2.49 5.19 -11.52
N HIS A 89 -2.44 5.80 -12.70
CA HIS A 89 -1.87 7.13 -12.91
C HIS A 89 -2.30 7.69 -14.27
N ASP A 90 -2.44 9.00 -14.39
CA ASP A 90 -2.58 9.70 -15.67
C ASP A 90 -1.22 9.69 -16.39
N ILE A 91 -1.01 8.68 -17.24
CA ILE A 91 0.28 8.41 -17.91
C ILE A 91 0.48 9.29 -19.13
N ASP A 92 -0.57 9.58 -19.90
CA ASP A 92 -0.48 10.32 -21.14
C ASP A 92 -0.88 11.81 -21.01
N GLY A 93 -1.36 12.24 -19.86
CA GLY A 93 -1.67 13.63 -19.52
C GLY A 93 -3.06 14.08 -19.95
N ASP A 94 -3.99 13.15 -20.21
CA ASP A 94 -5.36 13.45 -20.63
C ASP A 94 -6.34 13.64 -19.46
N ARG A 95 -5.92 13.36 -18.23
CA ARG A 95 -6.62 13.40 -16.93
C ARG A 95 -7.51 12.19 -16.65
N SER A 96 -7.48 11.20 -17.49
CA SER A 96 -8.07 9.89 -17.20
C SER A 96 -6.96 8.98 -16.64
N PRO A 97 -7.21 8.15 -15.63
CA PRO A 97 -6.15 7.30 -15.11
C PRO A 97 -5.98 6.04 -15.97
N GLU A 98 -4.76 5.81 -16.45
CA GLU A 98 -4.30 4.56 -17.03
C GLU A 98 -3.85 3.59 -15.92
N ILE A 99 -3.58 2.35 -16.32
CA ILE A 99 -3.16 1.28 -15.43
C ILE A 99 -1.75 0.81 -15.79
N ALA A 100 -0.76 0.97 -14.90
CA ALA A 100 0.43 0.17 -14.94
C ALA A 100 0.12 -1.23 -14.41
N LEU A 101 0.46 -2.28 -15.18
CA LEU A 101 0.15 -3.68 -14.89
C LEU A 101 1.43 -4.51 -14.86
N ALA A 102 1.63 -5.26 -13.78
CA ALA A 102 2.59 -6.34 -13.68
C ALA A 102 1.89 -7.68 -13.96
N SER A 103 2.38 -8.44 -14.93
CA SER A 103 1.80 -9.73 -15.34
C SER A 103 2.87 -10.77 -15.65
N GLY A 104 2.48 -11.98 -16.05
CA GLY A 104 3.44 -13.07 -16.27
C GLY A 104 4.21 -13.47 -15.02
N PHE A 105 3.57 -13.44 -13.85
CA PHE A 105 4.19 -13.81 -12.58
C PHE A 105 4.34 -15.33 -12.46
N TYR A 106 5.57 -15.81 -12.57
CA TYR A 106 5.93 -17.23 -12.42
C TYR A 106 6.82 -17.45 -11.21
N PHE A 107 6.22 -17.68 -10.04
CA PHE A 107 6.91 -17.82 -8.76
C PHE A 107 8.08 -18.82 -8.78
N SER A 108 7.90 -19.96 -9.46
CA SER A 108 8.90 -21.04 -9.50
C SER A 108 9.81 -21.01 -10.73
N GLU A 109 9.62 -20.05 -11.65
CA GLU A 109 10.31 -19.98 -12.94
C GLU A 109 10.86 -18.58 -13.20
N SER A 110 11.84 -18.18 -12.40
CA SER A 110 12.39 -16.81 -12.37
C SER A 110 13.23 -16.40 -13.59
N ASN A 111 13.11 -17.12 -14.71
CA ASN A 111 13.78 -16.78 -15.97
C ASN A 111 12.81 -16.43 -17.10
N ARG A 112 11.49 -16.41 -16.84
CA ARG A 112 10.47 -16.12 -17.84
C ARG A 112 9.36 -15.23 -17.28
N GLY A 113 8.57 -14.64 -18.18
CA GLY A 113 7.49 -13.72 -17.83
C GLY A 113 8.00 -12.42 -17.25
N GLY A 114 7.20 -11.78 -16.43
CA GLY A 114 7.55 -10.53 -15.77
C GLY A 114 7.32 -9.31 -16.64
N GLU A 115 6.21 -9.31 -17.39
CA GLU A 115 5.80 -8.19 -18.23
C GLU A 115 5.38 -7.01 -17.35
N ILE A 116 6.03 -5.87 -17.54
CA ILE A 116 5.66 -4.56 -17.01
C ILE A 116 5.05 -3.80 -18.17
N GLN A 117 3.78 -3.42 -18.06
CA GLN A 117 2.97 -2.89 -19.13
C GLN A 117 2.15 -1.70 -18.63
N TRP A 118 1.61 -0.89 -19.52
CA TRP A 118 0.53 0.01 -19.19
C TRP A 118 -0.64 -0.17 -20.16
N LEU A 119 -1.82 0.10 -19.67
CA LEU A 119 -3.10 -0.11 -20.32
C LEU A 119 -3.72 1.25 -20.54
N ASP A 120 -3.91 1.60 -21.80
CA ASP A 120 -4.39 2.89 -22.28
C ASP A 120 -5.93 2.91 -22.23
N GLN A 121 -6.54 3.85 -21.52
CA GLN A 121 -7.97 3.87 -21.33
C GLN A 121 -8.70 4.25 -22.66
N PRO A 122 -9.56 3.38 -23.21
CA PRO A 122 -10.33 3.72 -24.40
C PRO A 122 -11.54 4.58 -24.04
N THR A 123 -12.05 5.32 -25.05
CA THR A 123 -13.30 6.11 -24.88
C THR A 123 -14.55 5.25 -24.69
N GLU A 124 -14.53 4.01 -25.15
CA GLU A 124 -15.66 3.07 -25.03
C GLU A 124 -15.51 2.20 -23.79
N PRO A 125 -16.41 2.32 -22.79
CA PRO A 125 -16.22 1.69 -21.46
C PRO A 125 -16.10 0.16 -21.46
N ASP A 126 -16.72 -0.51 -22.44
CA ASP A 126 -16.72 -1.97 -22.56
C ASP A 126 -15.63 -2.49 -23.53
N ALA A 127 -14.78 -1.61 -24.09
CA ALA A 127 -13.67 -2.02 -24.94
C ALA A 127 -12.50 -2.50 -24.09
N LEU A 128 -11.74 -3.51 -24.57
CA LEU A 128 -10.46 -3.88 -23.96
C LEU A 128 -9.45 -2.75 -24.18
N TRP A 129 -8.70 -2.46 -23.13
CA TRP A 129 -7.71 -1.40 -23.14
C TRP A 129 -6.48 -1.81 -23.97
N PRO A 130 -5.98 -0.98 -24.88
CA PRO A 130 -4.69 -1.20 -25.56
C PRO A 130 -3.57 -1.42 -24.57
N ILE A 131 -2.71 -2.41 -24.84
CA ILE A 131 -1.59 -2.78 -23.98
C ILE A 131 -0.29 -2.30 -24.58
N HIS A 132 0.48 -1.53 -23.82
CA HIS A 132 1.78 -1.01 -24.21
C HIS A 132 2.86 -1.59 -23.28
N ALA A 133 3.97 -2.06 -23.87
CA ALA A 133 5.07 -2.62 -23.11
C ALA A 133 5.93 -1.50 -22.50
N ILE A 134 6.30 -1.68 -21.22
CA ILE A 134 7.30 -0.86 -20.54
C ILE A 134 8.63 -1.62 -20.50
N ALA A 135 8.65 -2.79 -19.88
CA ALA A 135 9.84 -3.60 -19.69
C ALA A 135 9.49 -5.07 -19.41
N VAL A 136 10.53 -5.91 -19.29
CA VAL A 136 10.40 -7.31 -18.86
C VAL A 136 11.42 -7.58 -17.76
N ASP A 137 10.92 -7.90 -16.55
CA ASP A 137 11.74 -8.38 -15.45
C ASP A 137 11.05 -9.57 -14.76
N PRO A 138 11.57 -10.81 -14.92
CA PRO A 138 10.94 -11.99 -14.37
C PRO A 138 10.63 -11.90 -12.89
N VAL A 139 9.50 -12.49 -12.50
CA VAL A 139 8.94 -12.43 -11.14
C VAL A 139 8.59 -10.98 -10.72
N THR A 140 8.24 -10.11 -11.71
CA THR A 140 7.64 -8.79 -11.42
C THR A 140 6.57 -8.92 -10.34
N HIS A 141 6.51 -7.98 -9.37
CA HIS A 141 5.63 -8.18 -8.22
C HIS A 141 4.90 -6.92 -7.74
N ARG A 142 5.59 -5.78 -7.59
CA ARG A 142 4.96 -4.53 -7.11
C ARG A 142 5.25 -3.35 -8.03
N LEU A 143 4.23 -2.51 -8.20
CA LEU A 143 4.26 -1.27 -8.95
C LEU A 143 3.68 -0.13 -8.11
N ARG A 144 4.35 1.02 -8.01
CA ARG A 144 3.81 2.24 -7.37
C ARG A 144 4.26 3.47 -8.12
N TRP A 145 3.43 4.51 -8.11
CA TRP A 145 3.74 5.81 -8.68
C TRP A 145 4.13 6.81 -7.60
N GLY A 146 5.03 7.74 -7.92
CA GLY A 146 5.37 8.89 -7.08
C GLY A 146 6.33 9.84 -7.77
N ASP A 147 6.25 11.13 -7.46
CA ASP A 147 7.22 12.14 -7.88
C ASP A 147 8.47 12.02 -7.00
N LEU A 148 9.45 11.25 -7.47
CA LEU A 148 10.62 10.87 -6.68
C LEU A 148 11.73 11.93 -6.74
N ASP A 149 11.82 12.71 -7.83
CA ASP A 149 12.88 13.71 -7.98
C ASP A 149 12.36 15.16 -7.83
N GLY A 150 11.07 15.34 -7.53
CA GLY A 150 10.44 16.64 -7.25
C GLY A 150 10.32 17.51 -8.51
N ASP A 151 10.19 16.93 -9.70
CA ASP A 151 10.01 17.66 -10.94
C ASP A 151 8.53 17.92 -11.28
N GLY A 152 7.60 17.37 -10.49
CA GLY A 152 6.16 17.47 -10.65
C GLY A 152 5.55 16.38 -11.54
N ARG A 153 6.32 15.37 -11.93
CA ARG A 153 5.88 14.21 -12.70
C ARG A 153 6.18 12.94 -11.91
N SER A 154 5.24 12.01 -11.93
CA SER A 154 5.45 10.74 -11.24
C SER A 154 6.31 9.78 -12.05
N GLU A 155 7.13 9.02 -11.37
CA GLU A 155 7.86 7.86 -11.87
C GLU A 155 7.18 6.57 -11.42
N LEU A 156 7.33 5.50 -12.24
CA LEU A 156 6.89 4.16 -11.89
C LEU A 156 7.99 3.40 -11.16
N VAL A 157 7.79 3.13 -9.88
CA VAL A 157 8.64 2.24 -9.09
C VAL A 157 8.24 0.79 -9.35
N HIS A 158 9.22 -0.04 -9.68
CA HIS A 158 9.05 -1.48 -9.92
C HIS A 158 9.94 -2.29 -8.99
N ALA A 159 9.35 -3.31 -8.38
CA ALA A 159 10.02 -4.28 -7.52
C ALA A 159 9.63 -5.71 -7.90
N PRO A 160 10.55 -6.55 -8.42
CA PRO A 160 10.31 -7.98 -8.56
C PRO A 160 10.45 -8.67 -7.19
N LEU A 161 9.74 -9.78 -7.00
CA LEU A 161 9.84 -10.54 -5.75
C LEU A 161 11.23 -11.17 -5.55
N PHE A 162 11.83 -11.65 -6.65
CA PHE A 162 13.16 -12.26 -6.69
C PHE A 162 13.94 -11.79 -7.92
N GLY A 163 15.25 -11.81 -7.85
CA GLY A 163 16.10 -11.66 -9.03
C GLY A 163 16.07 -12.89 -9.95
N ARG A 164 16.46 -12.69 -11.18
CA ARG A 164 16.55 -13.74 -12.22
C ARG A 164 17.45 -14.89 -11.78
N GLY A 165 17.03 -16.13 -12.02
CA GLY A 165 17.76 -17.36 -11.63
C GLY A 165 17.51 -17.81 -10.20
N SER A 166 16.60 -17.19 -9.46
CA SER A 166 16.17 -17.62 -8.13
C SER A 166 15.46 -18.99 -8.18
N ARG A 167 15.55 -19.71 -7.07
CA ARG A 167 14.71 -20.89 -6.80
C ARG A 167 13.68 -20.56 -5.72
N GLY A 168 12.88 -19.52 -5.97
CA GLY A 168 12.00 -18.95 -4.98
C GLY A 168 12.76 -18.46 -3.73
N ALA A 169 12.12 -18.52 -2.56
CA ALA A 169 12.74 -18.11 -1.30
C ALA A 169 13.86 -19.06 -0.81
N LEU A 170 14.00 -20.28 -1.39
CA LEU A 170 15.04 -21.24 -1.00
C LEU A 170 16.45 -20.79 -1.40
N ASP A 171 16.57 -20.10 -2.54
CA ASP A 171 17.83 -19.55 -3.04
C ASP A 171 17.50 -18.25 -3.80
N PRO A 172 17.09 -17.19 -3.08
CA PRO A 172 16.70 -15.95 -3.71
C PRO A 172 17.95 -15.21 -4.21
N LYS A 173 17.93 -14.78 -5.48
CA LYS A 173 18.90 -13.84 -6.03
C LYS A 173 18.39 -12.41 -5.76
N PRO A 174 19.29 -11.43 -5.68
CA PRO A 174 18.91 -10.04 -5.49
C PRO A 174 17.90 -9.56 -6.53
N ALA A 175 16.87 -8.88 -6.07
CA ALA A 175 15.85 -8.24 -6.86
C ALA A 175 16.35 -6.89 -7.41
N HIS A 176 15.80 -6.46 -8.53
CA HIS A 176 16.11 -5.18 -9.14
C HIS A 176 15.05 -4.15 -8.73
N LEU A 177 15.34 -3.28 -7.79
CA LEU A 177 14.48 -2.11 -7.53
C LEU A 177 14.76 -1.08 -8.63
N TRP A 178 13.82 -0.93 -9.56
CA TRP A 178 13.90 -0.01 -10.68
C TRP A 178 12.86 1.09 -10.60
N VAL A 179 13.18 2.21 -11.27
CA VAL A 179 12.27 3.32 -11.49
C VAL A 179 12.25 3.64 -12.99
N PHE A 180 11.06 3.83 -13.54
CA PHE A 180 10.86 4.21 -14.93
C PHE A 180 10.27 5.61 -15.01
N ARG A 181 10.85 6.48 -15.81
CA ARG A 181 10.27 7.78 -16.15
C ARG A 181 9.30 7.63 -17.30
N ILE A 182 8.16 8.32 -17.22
CA ILE A 182 7.22 8.41 -18.34
C ILE A 182 7.92 9.15 -19.48
N PRO A 183 8.13 8.53 -20.67
CA PRO A 183 8.71 9.20 -21.81
C PRO A 183 7.78 10.29 -22.34
N ARG A 184 8.30 11.18 -23.17
CA ARG A 184 7.50 12.27 -23.77
C ARG A 184 6.27 11.76 -24.53
N ASP A 185 6.39 10.64 -25.17
CA ASP A 185 5.30 9.88 -25.81
C ASP A 185 5.32 8.48 -25.21
N PRO A 186 4.41 8.17 -24.25
CA PRO A 186 4.42 6.89 -23.55
C PRO A 186 4.08 5.70 -24.46
N ARG A 187 3.41 5.92 -25.60
CA ARG A 187 3.03 4.87 -26.55
C ARG A 187 4.20 4.39 -27.43
N THR A 188 5.17 5.25 -27.69
CA THR A 188 6.27 4.96 -28.64
C THR A 188 7.66 5.22 -28.08
N GLY A 189 7.78 5.99 -27.01
CA GLY A 189 9.05 6.33 -26.38
C GLY A 189 9.61 5.18 -25.55
N PRO A 190 10.96 5.09 -25.43
CA PRO A 190 11.57 4.11 -24.56
C PRO A 190 11.33 4.45 -23.08
N TRP A 191 10.95 3.47 -22.29
CA TRP A 191 10.89 3.55 -20.82
C TRP A 191 12.24 3.11 -20.26
N GLU A 192 13.14 4.06 -20.04
CA GLU A 192 14.49 3.76 -19.57
C GLU A 192 14.49 3.45 -18.07
N PRO A 193 15.02 2.28 -17.63
CA PRO A 193 15.08 1.93 -16.23
C PRO A 193 16.19 2.70 -15.51
N TRP A 194 15.85 3.25 -14.37
CA TRP A 194 16.79 3.87 -13.46
C TRP A 194 16.97 2.97 -12.23
N LYS A 195 18.14 2.38 -12.07
CA LYS A 195 18.44 1.43 -11.01
C LYS A 195 18.61 2.13 -9.68
N ILE A 196 17.91 1.61 -8.66
CA ILE A 196 17.96 2.10 -7.28
C ILE A 196 18.79 1.15 -6.40
N ASP A 197 18.44 -0.15 -6.40
CA ASP A 197 19.10 -1.16 -5.59
C ASP A 197 19.08 -2.53 -6.29
N GLU A 198 20.13 -3.33 -6.05
CA GLU A 198 20.27 -4.70 -6.54
C GLU A 198 20.80 -5.63 -5.43
N THR A 199 20.47 -5.35 -4.17
CA THR A 199 21.01 -6.09 -3.01
C THR A 199 19.95 -6.75 -2.15
N LEU A 200 18.67 -6.32 -2.27
CA LEU A 200 17.55 -6.87 -1.52
C LEU A 200 17.09 -8.20 -2.12
N THR A 201 16.69 -9.13 -1.26
CA THR A 201 16.15 -10.42 -1.65
C THR A 201 14.72 -10.60 -1.11
N VAL A 202 13.87 -11.32 -1.83
CA VAL A 202 12.45 -11.45 -1.48
C VAL A 202 11.83 -10.07 -1.20
N LEU A 203 11.93 -9.19 -2.19
CA LEU A 203 11.41 -7.83 -2.13
C LEU A 203 9.89 -7.88 -2.36
N HIS A 204 9.12 -7.99 -1.27
CA HIS A 204 7.69 -8.28 -1.34
C HIS A 204 6.82 -7.04 -1.34
N GLY A 205 7.06 -6.11 -0.44
CA GLY A 205 6.26 -4.89 -0.28
C GLY A 205 7.05 -3.64 -0.66
N ILE A 206 6.39 -2.68 -1.29
CA ILE A 206 6.87 -1.31 -1.48
C ILE A 206 5.76 -0.31 -1.18
N HIS A 207 6.15 0.83 -0.62
CA HIS A 207 5.28 1.99 -0.45
C HIS A 207 6.02 3.23 -0.94
N VAL A 208 5.30 4.15 -1.61
CA VAL A 208 5.87 5.38 -2.15
C VAL A 208 5.04 6.55 -1.65
N ALA A 209 5.65 7.46 -0.93
CA ALA A 209 5.00 8.65 -0.37
C ALA A 209 6.05 9.68 0.07
N ASP A 210 5.68 10.95 0.09
CA ASP A 210 6.45 12.03 0.72
C ASP A 210 6.37 11.87 2.25
N LEU A 211 7.45 11.34 2.85
CA LEU A 211 7.50 10.97 4.26
C LEU A 211 8.01 12.09 5.17
N ASP A 212 8.72 13.07 4.61
CA ASP A 212 9.34 14.16 5.36
C ASP A 212 8.81 15.55 4.97
N GLY A 213 7.92 15.62 3.97
CA GLY A 213 7.22 16.84 3.58
C GLY A 213 8.05 17.77 2.69
N ASP A 214 9.09 17.24 2.03
CA ASP A 214 9.97 18.03 1.15
C ASP A 214 9.44 18.18 -0.28
N GLY A 215 8.32 17.50 -0.60
CA GLY A 215 7.66 17.50 -1.90
C GLY A 215 8.20 16.44 -2.86
N ARG A 216 9.01 15.51 -2.39
CA ARG A 216 9.47 14.33 -3.11
C ARG A 216 8.97 13.07 -2.41
N ALA A 217 8.71 12.04 -3.17
CA ALA A 217 8.30 10.78 -2.57
C ALA A 217 9.53 9.89 -2.30
N GLU A 218 9.59 9.32 -1.10
CA GLU A 218 10.52 8.25 -0.75
C GLU A 218 9.93 6.90 -1.09
N ILE A 219 10.83 5.91 -1.24
CA ILE A 219 10.46 4.51 -1.41
C ILE A 219 10.74 3.75 -0.11
N LEU A 220 9.70 3.21 0.53
CA LEU A 220 9.86 2.20 1.57
C LEU A 220 9.82 0.82 0.94
N THR A 221 10.68 -0.08 1.39
CA THR A 221 10.72 -1.47 0.96
C THR A 221 10.61 -2.44 2.12
N ALA A 222 9.90 -3.57 1.91
CA ALA A 222 9.86 -4.70 2.81
C ALA A 222 10.45 -5.93 2.11
N SER A 223 11.50 -6.51 2.68
CA SER A 223 12.29 -7.59 2.10
C SER A 223 12.80 -8.57 3.16
N PHE A 224 13.54 -9.60 2.75
CA PHE A 224 14.25 -10.48 3.68
C PHE A 224 15.30 -9.75 4.53
N GLU A 225 15.81 -8.63 4.07
CA GLU A 225 16.77 -7.76 4.77
C GLU A 225 16.07 -6.76 5.70
N GLY A 226 14.73 -6.80 5.78
CA GLY A 226 13.91 -5.93 6.61
C GLY A 226 13.34 -4.74 5.85
N ILE A 227 13.27 -3.61 6.52
CA ILE A 227 12.66 -2.37 6.01
C ILE A 227 13.77 -1.37 5.69
N HIS A 228 13.72 -0.82 4.47
CA HIS A 228 14.61 0.25 4.03
C HIS A 228 13.80 1.42 3.47
N ARG A 229 14.35 2.63 3.64
CA ARG A 229 13.92 3.86 2.99
C ARG A 229 14.98 4.24 1.95
N PHE A 230 14.52 4.66 0.79
CA PHE A 230 15.35 5.21 -0.27
C PHE A 230 14.90 6.63 -0.55
N ASP A 231 15.84 7.56 -0.51
CA ASP A 231 15.66 8.98 -0.75
C ASP A 231 16.38 9.37 -2.04
N CYS A 232 15.73 10.20 -2.85
CA CYS A 232 16.29 10.72 -4.09
C CYS A 232 16.81 12.15 -3.89
N GLU A 233 18.09 12.40 -4.15
CA GLU A 233 18.68 13.74 -4.16
C GLU A 233 19.00 14.16 -5.59
N GLY A 234 18.69 15.40 -5.94
CA GLY A 234 18.89 15.92 -7.30
C GLY A 234 17.70 15.66 -8.22
N LYS A 235 17.88 15.91 -9.51
CA LYS A 235 16.84 15.75 -10.55
C LYS A 235 17.43 15.11 -11.80
N GLY A 236 16.59 14.37 -12.51
CA GLY A 236 16.96 13.80 -13.79
C GLY A 236 18.19 12.89 -13.70
N GLU A 237 19.10 12.98 -14.65
CA GLU A 237 20.32 12.17 -14.70
C GLU A 237 21.30 12.44 -13.54
N SER A 238 21.18 13.60 -12.89
CA SER A 238 22.02 13.97 -11.73
C SER A 238 21.53 13.39 -10.41
N ALA A 239 20.35 12.79 -10.38
CA ALA A 239 19.78 12.24 -9.17
C ALA A 239 20.65 11.13 -8.57
N ARG A 240 20.67 11.09 -7.26
CA ARG A 240 21.41 10.11 -6.45
C ARG A 240 20.47 9.53 -5.41
N TRP A 241 20.68 8.27 -5.11
CA TRP A 241 19.88 7.56 -4.14
C TRP A 241 20.69 7.35 -2.86
N THR A 242 20.09 7.66 -1.74
CA THR A 242 20.58 7.25 -0.42
C THR A 242 19.68 6.17 0.12
N ARG A 243 20.25 5.24 0.90
CA ARG A 243 19.54 4.12 1.50
C ARG A 243 19.71 4.15 3.01
N LEU A 244 18.60 4.16 3.73
CA LEU A 244 18.54 4.05 5.17
C LEU A 244 17.89 2.73 5.57
N GLN A 245 18.52 1.93 6.40
CA GLN A 245 17.89 0.78 7.02
C GLN A 245 17.09 1.22 8.25
N ILE A 246 15.78 1.02 8.21
CA ILE A 246 14.87 1.27 9.34
C ILE A 246 14.96 0.12 10.34
N SER A 247 14.93 -1.12 9.85
CA SER A 247 14.94 -2.33 10.66
C SER A 247 15.40 -3.55 9.85
N SER A 248 15.99 -4.54 10.52
CA SER A 248 16.22 -5.87 9.93
C SER A 248 14.95 -6.73 9.86
N GLY A 249 13.84 -6.26 10.42
CA GLY A 249 12.58 -7.03 10.51
C GLY A 249 12.68 -8.20 11.49
N ALA A 250 11.83 -9.20 11.27
CA ALA A 250 11.83 -10.40 12.11
C ALA A 250 13.00 -11.35 11.78
N GLU A 251 13.66 -11.85 12.82
CA GLU A 251 14.65 -12.90 12.70
C GLU A 251 14.03 -14.23 12.22
N PRO A 252 14.76 -15.05 11.46
CA PRO A 252 14.25 -16.35 11.03
C PRO A 252 14.05 -17.29 12.23
N ARG A 253 12.92 -17.98 12.27
CA ARG A 253 12.60 -18.93 13.35
C ARG A 253 13.51 -20.16 13.38
N ASP A 254 14.10 -20.51 12.24
CA ASP A 254 15.10 -21.59 12.12
C ASP A 254 16.16 -21.21 11.08
N GLN A 255 17.22 -22.00 10.99
CA GLN A 255 18.36 -21.77 10.07
C GLN A 255 18.19 -22.48 8.73
N LYS A 256 16.97 -22.92 8.37
CA LYS A 256 16.75 -23.60 7.09
C LYS A 256 16.83 -22.62 5.92
N PRO A 257 17.35 -23.06 4.77
CA PRO A 257 17.26 -22.26 3.55
C PRO A 257 15.81 -21.85 3.25
N GLY A 258 15.58 -20.57 2.96
CA GLY A 258 14.25 -20.05 2.67
C GLY A 258 13.36 -19.79 3.89
N ALA A 259 13.88 -19.94 5.11
CA ALA A 259 13.14 -19.57 6.31
C ALA A 259 12.66 -18.13 6.22
N ALA A 260 11.37 -17.91 6.49
CA ALA A 260 10.77 -16.59 6.46
C ALA A 260 11.42 -15.68 7.50
N ARG A 261 11.82 -14.50 7.08
CA ARG A 261 12.48 -13.46 7.88
C ARG A 261 12.18 -12.08 7.32
N GLY A 262 12.74 -11.05 7.93
CA GLY A 262 12.58 -9.66 7.47
C GLY A 262 11.13 -9.20 7.55
N SER A 263 10.67 -8.55 6.51
CA SER A 263 9.33 -7.97 6.41
C SER A 263 8.65 -8.33 5.10
N SER A 264 7.33 -8.36 5.10
CA SER A 264 6.47 -8.67 3.95
C SER A 264 5.83 -7.42 3.35
N GLU A 265 5.12 -6.67 4.17
CA GLU A 265 4.43 -5.44 3.78
C GLU A 265 4.90 -4.28 4.65
N VAL A 266 4.80 -3.06 4.14
CA VAL A 266 5.21 -1.83 4.81
C VAL A 266 4.30 -0.68 4.40
N ALA A 267 3.90 0.14 5.38
CA ALA A 267 3.16 1.37 5.15
C ALA A 267 3.52 2.42 6.22
N PRO A 268 3.70 3.69 5.86
CA PRO A 268 3.87 4.78 6.81
C PRO A 268 2.53 5.19 7.43
N GLY A 269 2.58 5.79 8.61
CA GLY A 269 1.41 6.33 9.27
C GLY A 269 1.76 7.48 10.22
N LYS A 270 0.73 8.15 10.72
CA LYS A 270 0.81 9.29 11.63
C LYS A 270 0.06 9.00 12.92
N LEU A 271 0.60 9.47 14.04
CA LEU A 271 -0.03 9.48 15.36
C LEU A 271 -0.31 10.94 15.75
N GLY A 272 -0.99 11.69 14.86
CA GLY A 272 -1.17 13.13 14.97
C GLY A 272 -0.12 13.92 14.17
N PRO A 273 -0.09 15.28 14.28
CA PRO A 273 0.60 16.16 13.33
C PRO A 273 2.13 15.96 13.28
N ASP A 274 2.77 15.63 14.40
CA ASP A 274 4.24 15.65 14.53
C ASP A 274 4.86 14.28 14.81
N ARG A 275 4.06 13.21 14.78
CA ARG A 275 4.53 11.86 15.10
C ARG A 275 4.19 10.90 13.98
N THR A 276 5.21 10.21 13.50
CA THR A 276 5.07 9.21 12.44
C THR A 276 5.43 7.83 12.96
N PHE A 277 4.91 6.82 12.29
CA PHE A 277 5.29 5.42 12.47
C PHE A 277 5.39 4.71 11.13
N ILE A 278 5.96 3.52 11.13
CA ILE A 278 5.90 2.59 10.02
C ILE A 278 5.25 1.32 10.53
N ALA A 279 4.16 0.91 9.87
CA ALA A 279 3.54 -0.39 10.09
C ALA A 279 4.15 -1.44 9.15
N ALA A 280 4.24 -2.68 9.60
CA ALA A 280 4.73 -3.80 8.80
C ALA A 280 4.03 -5.12 9.13
N ILE A 281 4.00 -6.03 8.16
CA ILE A 281 3.72 -7.44 8.38
C ILE A 281 5.04 -8.20 8.38
N GLU A 282 5.29 -9.02 9.42
CA GLU A 282 6.53 -9.75 9.65
C GLU A 282 6.31 -11.17 10.17
N PRO A 283 7.27 -12.08 9.86
CA PRO A 283 8.22 -12.06 8.75
C PRO A 283 7.52 -12.12 7.39
N TRP A 284 8.22 -12.37 6.32
CA TRP A 284 7.61 -12.57 5.00
C TRP A 284 6.45 -13.58 5.04
N HIS A 285 5.25 -13.17 4.55
CA HIS A 285 3.97 -13.85 4.73
C HIS A 285 3.72 -14.29 6.18
N GLY A 286 4.05 -13.39 7.12
CA GLY A 286 4.16 -13.74 8.52
C GLY A 286 2.88 -13.63 9.32
N ASN A 287 3.10 -13.70 10.60
CA ASN A 287 2.02 -13.71 11.58
C ASN A 287 1.98 -12.43 12.45
N GLN A 288 2.93 -11.51 12.28
CA GLN A 288 3.03 -10.33 13.12
C GLN A 288 2.56 -9.07 12.40
N VAL A 289 1.79 -8.25 13.10
CA VAL A 289 1.64 -6.82 12.81
C VAL A 289 2.59 -6.07 13.73
N VAL A 290 3.45 -5.25 13.14
CA VAL A 290 4.53 -4.56 13.84
C VAL A 290 4.47 -3.08 13.57
N VAL A 291 4.78 -2.27 14.57
CA VAL A 291 4.95 -0.82 14.45
C VAL A 291 6.37 -0.45 14.80
N TYR A 292 6.93 0.43 14.00
CA TYR A 292 8.21 1.07 14.20
C TYR A 292 8.02 2.56 14.46
N THR A 293 8.62 3.07 15.54
CA THR A 293 8.61 4.50 15.86
C THR A 293 10.02 5.04 15.94
N PRO A 294 10.29 6.27 15.48
CA PRO A 294 11.62 6.87 15.59
C PRO A 294 12.10 6.95 17.05
N ALA A 295 13.31 6.50 17.31
CA ALA A 295 13.92 6.59 18.65
C ALA A 295 14.80 7.83 18.85
N GLY A 296 14.78 8.77 17.91
CA GLY A 296 15.64 9.96 17.85
C GLY A 296 16.83 9.77 16.91
N ASN A 297 17.58 10.84 16.69
CA ASN A 297 18.68 10.88 15.73
C ASN A 297 19.70 9.75 16.00
N ASP A 298 20.09 9.04 14.94
CA ASP A 298 21.13 7.99 14.91
C ASP A 298 20.83 6.73 15.75
N LYS A 299 19.59 6.54 16.21
CA LYS A 299 19.18 5.32 16.92
C LYS A 299 18.33 4.44 16.02
N PRO A 300 18.44 3.11 16.16
CA PRO A 300 17.50 2.20 15.54
C PRO A 300 16.07 2.52 15.98
N TRP A 301 15.11 2.38 15.06
CA TRP A 301 13.70 2.57 15.36
C TRP A 301 13.21 1.57 16.42
N ASN A 302 12.35 2.04 17.30
CA ASN A 302 11.73 1.16 18.31
C ASN A 302 10.74 0.21 17.59
N ARG A 303 10.95 -1.09 17.74
CA ARG A 303 10.10 -2.14 17.19
C ARG A 303 9.10 -2.62 18.25
N ARG A 304 7.80 -2.63 17.90
CA ARG A 304 6.72 -3.15 18.76
C ARG A 304 5.84 -4.10 17.96
N VAL A 305 5.65 -5.32 18.45
CA VAL A 305 4.67 -6.28 17.92
C VAL A 305 3.31 -5.97 18.54
N LEU A 306 2.31 -5.69 17.69
CA LEU A 306 0.94 -5.44 18.11
C LEU A 306 0.12 -6.73 18.18
N ASP A 307 0.35 -7.63 17.22
CA ASP A 307 -0.34 -8.91 17.06
C ASP A 307 0.64 -9.95 16.50
N ASP A 308 0.57 -11.19 16.95
CA ASP A 308 1.37 -12.31 16.45
C ASP A 308 0.51 -13.50 16.03
N THR A 309 -0.79 -13.27 15.80
CA THR A 309 -1.79 -14.30 15.55
C THR A 309 -2.24 -14.43 14.10
N LEU A 310 -1.78 -13.55 13.19
CA LEU A 310 -2.10 -13.64 11.76
C LEU A 310 -1.60 -14.98 11.18
N LYS A 311 -2.27 -15.42 10.12
CA LYS A 311 -1.86 -16.62 9.37
C LYS A 311 -1.67 -16.26 7.90
N GLU A 312 -0.43 -16.14 7.46
CA GLU A 312 -0.08 -15.59 6.15
C GLU A 312 -0.66 -14.18 5.97
N GLY A 313 -0.19 -13.21 6.79
CA GLY A 313 -0.52 -11.80 6.63
C GLY A 313 -0.07 -11.30 5.27
N HIS A 314 -0.95 -10.55 4.55
CA HIS A 314 -0.70 -10.18 3.17
C HIS A 314 -1.22 -8.80 2.77
N ALA A 315 -2.29 -8.30 3.36
CA ALA A 315 -2.77 -6.94 3.13
C ALA A 315 -2.41 -6.04 4.30
N LEU A 316 -1.94 -4.83 4.02
CA LEU A 316 -1.63 -3.80 5.00
C LEU A 316 -2.08 -2.44 4.46
N VAL A 317 -2.93 -1.75 5.21
CA VAL A 317 -3.38 -0.39 4.94
C VAL A 317 -3.18 0.44 6.19
N VAL A 318 -2.80 1.70 6.02
CA VAL A 318 -2.68 2.67 7.11
C VAL A 318 -3.42 3.93 6.67
N ALA A 319 -4.42 4.35 7.46
CA ALA A 319 -5.25 5.50 7.15
C ALA A 319 -6.03 5.97 8.39
N ASP A 320 -6.35 7.26 8.47
CA ASP A 320 -7.24 7.85 9.49
C ASP A 320 -8.71 7.48 9.17
N LEU A 321 -9.17 6.37 9.75
CA LEU A 321 -10.51 5.82 9.49
C LEU A 321 -11.61 6.45 10.35
N ASP A 322 -11.26 7.00 11.51
CA ASP A 322 -12.24 7.59 12.42
C ASP A 322 -12.24 9.13 12.42
N GLY A 323 -11.28 9.74 11.72
CA GLY A 323 -11.17 11.19 11.52
C GLY A 323 -10.59 11.93 12.72
N ASP A 324 -9.84 11.26 13.60
CA ASP A 324 -9.25 11.85 14.79
C ASP A 324 -7.85 12.46 14.55
N GLY A 325 -7.28 12.22 13.36
CA GLY A 325 -5.97 12.70 12.92
C GLY A 325 -4.81 11.79 13.29
N ALA A 326 -5.07 10.61 13.83
CA ALA A 326 -4.14 9.50 13.93
C ALA A 326 -4.57 8.38 12.99
N ASP A 327 -3.60 7.68 12.38
CA ASP A 327 -3.90 6.62 11.44
C ASP A 327 -4.09 5.28 12.16
N GLU A 328 -5.12 4.54 11.76
CA GLU A 328 -5.30 3.14 12.08
C GLU A 328 -4.51 2.27 11.12
N ILE A 329 -4.19 1.05 11.60
CA ILE A 329 -3.58 0.01 10.80
C ILE A 329 -4.65 -1.05 10.50
N VAL A 330 -4.84 -1.39 9.23
CA VAL A 330 -5.68 -2.50 8.79
C VAL A 330 -4.79 -3.62 8.29
N ALA A 331 -4.87 -4.80 8.89
CA ALA A 331 -4.12 -5.96 8.45
C ALA A 331 -5.05 -7.11 8.05
N GLY A 332 -4.79 -7.65 6.85
CA GLY A 332 -5.49 -8.80 6.29
C GLY A 332 -4.60 -10.04 6.24
N TRP A 333 -5.21 -11.22 6.42
CA TRP A 333 -4.51 -12.51 6.30
C TRP A 333 -5.32 -13.50 5.49
N ARG A 334 -4.64 -14.47 4.86
CA ARG A 334 -5.24 -15.34 3.86
C ARG A 334 -5.28 -16.83 4.20
N ALA A 335 -4.56 -17.28 5.24
CA ALA A 335 -4.56 -18.68 5.66
C ALA A 335 -5.46 -18.93 6.89
N GLY A 336 -5.77 -20.18 7.16
CA GLY A 336 -6.77 -20.56 8.16
C GLY A 336 -8.16 -20.16 7.69
N GLU A 337 -8.91 -19.46 8.54
CA GLU A 337 -10.21 -18.91 8.17
C GLU A 337 -10.10 -17.63 7.31
N GLY A 338 -8.92 -17.01 7.28
CA GLY A 338 -8.74 -15.68 6.72
C GLY A 338 -9.37 -14.60 7.58
N GLY A 339 -9.12 -13.33 7.25
CA GLY A 339 -9.75 -12.23 7.95
C GLY A 339 -9.10 -10.88 7.73
N LEU A 340 -9.70 -9.88 8.37
CA LEU A 340 -9.28 -8.49 8.38
C LEU A 340 -9.48 -7.92 9.79
N ALA A 341 -8.53 -7.15 10.29
CA ALA A 341 -8.61 -6.50 11.59
C ALA A 341 -8.06 -5.08 11.54
N ILE A 342 -8.60 -4.21 12.36
CA ILE A 342 -8.17 -2.82 12.57
C ILE A 342 -7.41 -2.77 13.90
N TYR A 343 -6.30 -2.02 13.90
CA TYR A 343 -5.51 -1.72 15.10
C TYR A 343 -5.51 -0.20 15.23
N ASP A 344 -6.05 0.27 16.34
CA ASP A 344 -6.19 1.67 16.68
C ASP A 344 -5.35 2.01 17.92
N SER A 345 -4.81 3.22 17.98
CA SER A 345 -4.14 3.78 19.16
C SER A 345 -5.05 4.83 19.79
N PRO A 346 -6.01 4.47 20.65
CA PRO A 346 -7.13 5.32 21.07
C PRO A 346 -6.74 6.62 21.79
N ASP A 347 -5.51 6.70 22.29
CA ASP A 347 -4.96 7.91 22.92
C ASP A 347 -3.94 8.62 22.02
N GLY A 348 -3.82 8.16 20.77
CA GLY A 348 -2.84 8.64 19.79
C GLY A 348 -1.38 8.55 20.27
N SER A 349 -1.10 7.83 21.36
CA SER A 349 0.27 7.75 21.92
C SER A 349 1.20 6.83 21.11
N GLY A 350 0.63 5.84 20.41
CA GLY A 350 1.38 4.73 19.81
C GLY A 350 1.93 3.74 20.83
N GLU A 351 1.67 3.96 22.13
CA GLU A 351 2.08 3.08 23.21
C GLU A 351 1.05 1.98 23.51
N ARG A 352 -0.23 2.30 23.32
CA ARG A 352 -1.35 1.40 23.47
C ARG A 352 -2.05 1.24 22.15
N TRP A 353 -2.29 -0.01 21.74
CA TRP A 353 -3.04 -0.36 20.53
C TRP A 353 -4.16 -1.34 20.89
N GLU A 354 -5.32 -1.12 20.30
CA GLU A 354 -6.48 -1.98 20.43
C GLU A 354 -6.78 -2.66 19.09
N ARG A 355 -7.04 -3.97 19.13
CA ARG A 355 -7.38 -4.76 17.96
C ARG A 355 -8.87 -4.99 17.87
N THR A 356 -9.48 -4.57 16.76
CA THR A 356 -10.89 -4.83 16.45
C THR A 356 -10.99 -5.74 15.22
N PRO A 357 -11.52 -6.96 15.32
CA PRO A 357 -11.79 -7.78 14.15
C PRO A 357 -12.84 -7.10 13.27
N LEU A 358 -12.55 -6.90 11.99
CA LEU A 358 -13.50 -6.34 11.03
C LEU A 358 -14.29 -7.45 10.32
N ASP A 359 -13.59 -8.47 9.84
CA ASP A 359 -14.22 -9.66 9.23
C ASP A 359 -13.44 -10.93 9.57
N ARG A 360 -14.14 -12.07 9.50
CA ARG A 360 -13.60 -13.42 9.60
C ARG A 360 -14.19 -14.27 8.49
N GLY A 361 -13.39 -15.16 7.93
CA GLY A 361 -13.85 -16.07 6.87
C GLY A 361 -13.61 -15.57 5.45
N ILE A 362 -12.86 -14.45 5.28
CA ILE A 362 -12.38 -13.99 3.97
C ILE A 362 -10.85 -14.02 3.92
N ALA A 363 -10.30 -14.67 2.90
CA ALA A 363 -8.85 -14.81 2.70
C ALA A 363 -8.33 -13.59 1.94
N VAL A 364 -7.98 -12.51 2.67
CA VAL A 364 -7.63 -11.21 2.09
C VAL A 364 -6.23 -11.23 1.48
N GLU A 365 -6.15 -10.88 0.19
CA GLU A 365 -4.89 -10.73 -0.56
C GLU A 365 -4.48 -9.25 -0.67
N GLY A 366 -5.41 -8.34 -0.89
CA GLY A 366 -5.17 -6.90 -0.99
C GLY A 366 -6.32 -6.10 -0.39
N ALA A 367 -6.03 -4.88 0.04
CA ALA A 367 -7.01 -3.92 0.52
C ALA A 367 -6.56 -2.48 0.26
N VAL A 368 -7.52 -1.56 0.17
CA VAL A 368 -7.28 -0.11 0.10
C VAL A 368 -8.31 0.62 0.97
N ALA A 369 -7.96 1.82 1.44
CA ALA A 369 -8.88 2.75 2.09
C ALA A 369 -9.23 3.88 1.12
N ALA A 370 -10.53 4.17 0.95
CA ALA A 370 -11.02 5.26 0.12
C ALA A 370 -12.48 5.59 0.47
N ASP A 371 -12.91 6.82 0.26
CA ASP A 371 -14.31 7.23 0.42
C ASP A 371 -15.13 6.75 -0.81
N ILE A 372 -15.69 5.56 -0.70
CA ILE A 372 -16.39 4.87 -1.81
C ILE A 372 -17.80 5.42 -2.03
N ASN A 373 -18.48 5.81 -0.95
CA ASN A 373 -19.85 6.28 -1.01
C ASN A 373 -19.98 7.81 -1.08
N GLY A 374 -18.86 8.56 -0.96
CA GLY A 374 -18.83 10.02 -1.04
C GLY A 374 -19.35 10.73 0.23
N ASP A 375 -19.29 10.07 1.40
CA ASP A 375 -19.81 10.61 2.63
C ASP A 375 -18.74 11.31 3.51
N GLY A 376 -17.49 11.35 3.03
CA GLY A 376 -16.35 11.99 3.67
C GLY A 376 -15.62 11.13 4.70
N ARG A 377 -15.99 9.84 4.85
CA ARG A 377 -15.28 8.87 5.66
C ARG A 377 -14.57 7.86 4.77
N LEU A 378 -13.40 7.41 5.20
CA LEU A 378 -12.70 6.36 4.49
C LEU A 378 -13.37 5.00 4.75
N ASP A 379 -13.80 4.36 3.68
CA ASP A 379 -14.22 2.97 3.62
C ASP A 379 -13.03 2.06 3.34
N LEU A 380 -13.23 0.74 3.41
CA LEU A 380 -12.21 -0.25 3.04
C LEU A 380 -12.72 -1.11 1.89
N VAL A 381 -11.93 -1.24 0.83
CA VAL A 381 -12.19 -2.23 -0.23
C VAL A 381 -11.19 -3.37 -0.09
N ALA A 382 -11.66 -4.60 -0.17
CA ALA A 382 -10.81 -5.79 -0.02
C ALA A 382 -11.08 -6.84 -1.11
N ILE A 383 -10.00 -7.47 -1.56
CA ILE A 383 -10.03 -8.60 -2.48
C ILE A 383 -9.55 -9.86 -1.77
N ALA A 384 -10.33 -10.94 -1.89
CA ALA A 384 -10.14 -12.17 -1.14
C ALA A 384 -10.07 -13.37 -2.10
N GLY A 385 -8.85 -13.68 -2.57
CA GLY A 385 -8.61 -14.63 -3.65
C GLY A 385 -9.13 -16.03 -3.40
N ARG A 386 -8.77 -16.64 -2.26
CA ARG A 386 -9.24 -17.99 -1.89
C ARG A 386 -10.74 -18.02 -1.56
N SER A 387 -11.30 -16.90 -1.13
CA SER A 387 -12.73 -16.76 -0.86
C SER A 387 -13.53 -16.36 -2.10
N ASN A 388 -12.87 -16.03 -3.21
CA ASN A 388 -13.48 -15.58 -4.46
C ASN A 388 -14.41 -14.38 -4.29
N LEU A 389 -13.98 -13.37 -3.52
CA LEU A 389 -14.79 -12.20 -3.18
C LEU A 389 -14.05 -10.90 -3.48
N LEU A 390 -14.78 -9.95 -4.02
CA LEU A 390 -14.46 -8.53 -4.00
C LEU A 390 -15.54 -7.85 -3.16
N VAL A 391 -15.14 -7.20 -2.08
CA VAL A 391 -16.06 -6.61 -1.09
C VAL A 391 -15.61 -5.21 -0.71
N TRP A 392 -16.55 -4.41 -0.19
CA TRP A 392 -16.20 -3.19 0.51
C TRP A 392 -16.92 -3.13 1.86
N PHE A 393 -16.31 -2.42 2.78
CA PHE A 393 -16.81 -2.22 4.14
C PHE A 393 -17.09 -0.73 4.29
N GLU A 394 -18.37 -0.39 4.29
CA GLU A 394 -18.86 0.96 4.52
C GLU A 394 -18.58 1.36 5.96
N ASN A 395 -17.88 2.47 6.14
CA ASN A 395 -17.59 3.05 7.44
C ASN A 395 -18.78 3.88 7.94
N LEU A 396 -19.50 3.35 8.91
CA LEU A 396 -20.68 4.00 9.49
C LEU A 396 -20.31 5.06 10.56
N GLY A 397 -19.01 5.28 10.79
CA GLY A 397 -18.50 6.14 11.86
C GLY A 397 -18.63 5.50 13.26
N PRO A 398 -18.40 6.30 14.32
CA PRO A 398 -18.47 5.82 15.69
C PRO A 398 -19.86 5.29 16.04
N LYS A 399 -19.93 4.11 16.64
CA LYS A 399 -21.20 3.56 17.15
C LYS A 399 -21.77 4.50 18.21
N ARG A 400 -22.94 5.06 17.97
CA ARG A 400 -23.66 5.83 19.00
C ARG A 400 -24.04 4.89 20.16
N LYS A 401 -23.57 5.23 21.38
CA LYS A 401 -23.91 4.52 22.61
C LYS A 401 -25.39 4.67 22.94
#